data_d28a8d457de27da536159d2024ddfc9b
#
_entry.id   d28a8d457de27da536159d2024ddfc9b
#
_cell.length_a   1.000
_cell.length_b   1.000
_cell.length_c   1.000
_cell.angle_alpha   90.00
_cell.angle_beta   90.00
_cell.angle_gamma   90.00
#
_symmetry.space_group_name_H-M   'P 1'
#
loop_
_entity.id
_entity.type
_entity.pdbx_description
1 polymer ?
#
loop_
_entity_poly.entity_id
_entity_poly.type
_entity_poly.pdbx_seq_one_letter_code
_entity_poly.pdbx_strand_id
1 'polypeptide(L)'
;MSNGDRKRRKWGCVVACKDADGRIVSWQARYQSPVNPRQRIYRRFGLEFQTEAYRWLDEEHALVIDHKKGIRRWTHPSARTMHGRVLFSSYATRFVADLRKRDGSELSGRSKRIQKAALDKLLPWFGETPMCDITEEFVNEWYAKL
;
A
#
# COMPACT_ATOMS: atom_id res chain seq x y z
N MET A 1 25.49 -30.81 19.09
CA MET A 1 24.27 -30.23 18.48
C MET A 1 24.67 -28.86 17.92
N SER A 2 24.80 -28.74 16.63
CA SER A 2 25.27 -27.52 16.03
C SER A 2 24.19 -26.46 16.10
N ASN A 3 24.41 -25.41 16.84
CA ASN A 3 23.72 -24.15 16.72
C ASN A 3 24.06 -23.60 15.32
N GLY A 4 23.21 -23.90 14.37
CA GLY A 4 23.35 -23.34 13.03
C GLY A 4 23.44 -21.82 13.13
N ASP A 5 24.58 -21.32 12.73
CA ASP A 5 24.94 -19.91 12.66
C ASP A 5 23.86 -19.19 11.85
N ARG A 6 22.82 -18.69 12.53
CA ARG A 6 21.78 -17.88 11.90
C ARG A 6 22.45 -16.56 11.54
N LYS A 7 22.99 -16.49 10.35
CA LYS A 7 23.48 -15.25 9.74
C LYS A 7 22.47 -14.13 10.02
N ARG A 8 22.82 -13.24 10.94
CA ARG A 8 21.99 -12.06 11.26
C ARG A 8 21.67 -11.34 9.97
N ARG A 9 20.40 -11.28 9.61
CA ARG A 9 19.97 -10.50 8.45
C ARG A 9 20.42 -9.05 8.64
N LYS A 10 21.02 -8.50 7.62
CA LYS A 10 21.48 -7.09 7.64
C LYS A 10 20.33 -6.09 7.63
N TRP A 11 19.13 -6.53 7.28
CA TRP A 11 17.94 -5.70 7.16
C TRP A 11 16.69 -6.44 7.63
N GLY A 12 15.92 -5.78 8.52
CA GLY A 12 14.73 -6.38 9.10
C GLY A 12 15.01 -7.60 9.97
N CYS A 13 14.02 -8.08 10.69
CA CYS A 13 14.11 -9.30 11.47
C CYS A 13 12.77 -9.99 11.64
N VAL A 14 12.80 -11.30 11.81
CA VAL A 14 11.67 -12.11 12.24
C VAL A 14 11.91 -12.53 13.67
N VAL A 15 10.97 -12.24 14.56
CA VAL A 15 11.04 -12.52 15.99
C VAL A 15 9.93 -13.49 16.39
N ALA A 16 10.27 -14.49 17.20
CA ALA A 16 9.28 -15.38 17.78
C ALA A 16 8.48 -14.64 18.87
N CYS A 17 7.17 -14.71 18.78
CA CYS A 17 6.27 -14.25 19.83
C CYS A 17 5.92 -15.45 20.71
N LYS A 18 6.17 -15.33 22.01
CA LYS A 18 5.97 -16.40 22.98
C LYS A 18 4.78 -16.08 23.89
N ASP A 19 4.12 -17.14 24.36
CA ASP A 19 3.12 -17.04 25.42
C ASP A 19 3.74 -16.95 26.81
N ALA A 20 2.92 -16.94 27.86
CA ALA A 20 3.37 -16.91 29.26
C ALA A 20 4.21 -18.14 29.66
N ASP A 21 4.03 -19.27 28.98
CA ASP A 21 4.75 -20.52 29.22
C ASP A 21 6.05 -20.65 28.42
N GLY A 22 6.38 -19.60 27.63
CA GLY A 22 7.58 -19.57 26.80
C GLY A 22 7.46 -20.32 25.47
N ARG A 23 6.26 -20.78 25.10
CA ARG A 23 6.00 -21.45 23.82
C ARG A 23 5.83 -20.42 22.69
N ILE A 24 6.41 -20.70 21.55
CA ILE A 24 6.23 -19.85 20.36
C ILE A 24 4.80 -20.01 19.84
N VAL A 25 4.07 -18.91 19.76
CA VAL A 25 2.66 -18.89 19.28
C VAL A 25 2.49 -18.17 17.95
N SER A 26 3.43 -17.31 17.58
CA SER A 26 3.40 -16.60 16.31
C SER A 26 4.78 -16.02 15.97
N TRP A 27 4.89 -15.48 14.76
CA TRP A 27 6.09 -14.78 14.28
C TRP A 27 5.76 -13.33 13.99
N GLN A 28 6.68 -12.44 14.29
CA GLN A 28 6.58 -11.03 13.94
C GLN A 28 7.75 -10.65 13.02
N ALA A 29 7.43 -10.33 11.79
CA ALA A 29 8.37 -9.71 10.86
C ALA A 29 8.34 -8.19 11.06
N ARG A 30 9.50 -7.55 11.12
CA ARG A 30 9.60 -6.12 11.37
C ARG A 30 10.81 -5.48 10.71
N TYR A 31 10.67 -4.22 10.31
CA TYR A 31 11.73 -3.39 9.77
C TYR A 31 11.45 -1.92 10.09
N GLN A 32 12.42 -1.06 9.80
CA GLN A 32 12.29 0.38 10.04
C GLN A 32 11.76 1.07 8.79
N SER A 33 10.79 1.99 8.98
CA SER A 33 10.23 2.76 7.87
C SER A 33 11.31 3.56 7.14
N PRO A 34 11.34 3.54 5.80
CA PRO A 34 12.29 4.34 5.03
C PRO A 34 11.97 5.84 5.03
N VAL A 35 10.73 6.22 5.35
CA VAL A 35 10.27 7.62 5.36
C VAL A 35 10.21 8.22 6.77
N ASN A 36 10.13 7.39 7.79
CA ASN A 36 10.13 7.82 9.20
C ASN A 36 11.00 6.89 10.05
N PRO A 37 12.26 7.27 10.34
CA PRO A 37 13.19 6.43 11.11
C PRO A 37 12.72 6.07 12.52
N ARG A 38 11.76 6.81 13.07
CA ARG A 38 11.19 6.52 14.39
C ARG A 38 10.06 5.50 14.36
N GLN A 39 9.53 5.19 13.17
CA GLN A 39 8.43 4.25 12.99
C GLN A 39 8.96 2.87 12.62
N ARG A 40 8.54 1.86 13.36
CA ARG A 40 8.79 0.46 13.05
C ARG A 40 7.57 -0.13 12.37
N ILE A 41 7.79 -0.76 11.23
CA ILE A 41 6.77 -1.48 10.47
C ILE A 41 6.83 -2.94 10.87
N TYR A 42 5.70 -3.56 11.16
CA TYR A 42 5.64 -4.97 11.51
C TYR A 42 4.38 -5.66 10.99
N ARG A 43 4.48 -6.96 10.83
CA ARG A 43 3.36 -7.84 10.50
C ARG A 43 3.49 -9.15 11.28
N ARG A 44 2.37 -9.63 11.82
CA ARG A 44 2.29 -10.94 12.49
C ARG A 44 1.90 -12.03 11.51
N PHE A 45 2.48 -13.20 11.76
CA PHE A 45 2.22 -14.43 11.02
C PHE A 45 1.95 -15.54 12.02
N GLY A 46 1.03 -16.46 11.68
CA GLY A 46 0.77 -17.62 12.51
C GLY A 46 2.01 -18.51 12.68
N LEU A 47 1.94 -19.42 13.64
CA LEU A 47 3.06 -20.31 13.99
C LEU A 47 3.61 -21.08 12.77
N GLU A 48 2.73 -21.54 11.88
CA GLU A 48 3.07 -22.33 10.68
C GLU A 48 3.65 -21.50 9.55
N PHE A 49 3.58 -20.16 9.65
CA PHE A 49 3.90 -19.22 8.57
C PHE A 49 5.22 -18.48 8.75
N GLN A 50 6.22 -19.14 9.36
CA GLN A 50 7.55 -18.55 9.52
C GLN A 50 8.21 -18.21 8.16
N THR A 51 8.07 -19.09 7.18
CA THR A 51 8.62 -18.89 5.84
C THR A 51 7.98 -17.69 5.15
N GLU A 52 6.67 -17.53 5.30
CA GLU A 52 5.93 -16.38 4.77
C GLU A 52 6.37 -15.06 5.42
N ALA A 53 6.71 -15.09 6.72
CA ALA A 53 7.25 -13.92 7.41
C ALA A 53 8.59 -13.46 6.80
N TYR A 54 9.48 -14.39 6.47
CA TYR A 54 10.74 -14.08 5.78
C TYR A 54 10.52 -13.61 4.35
N ARG A 55 9.60 -14.23 3.62
CA ARG A 55 9.23 -13.82 2.26
C ARG A 55 8.69 -12.40 2.25
N TRP A 56 7.79 -12.09 3.16
CA TRP A 56 7.25 -10.73 3.29
C TRP A 56 8.35 -9.69 3.54
N LEU A 57 9.34 -9.99 4.41
CA LEU A 57 10.48 -9.11 4.62
C LEU A 57 11.31 -8.91 3.35
N ASP A 58 11.50 -9.94 2.55
CA ASP A 58 12.25 -9.83 1.29
C ASP A 58 11.51 -8.95 0.28
N GLU A 59 10.19 -9.10 0.18
CA GLU A 59 9.32 -8.27 -0.66
C GLU A 59 9.34 -6.79 -0.20
N GLU A 60 9.23 -6.54 1.10
CA GLU A 60 9.31 -5.20 1.67
C GLU A 60 10.68 -4.57 1.47
N HIS A 61 11.75 -5.36 1.61
CA HIS A 61 13.11 -4.89 1.35
C HIS A 61 13.30 -4.42 -0.09
N ALA A 62 12.78 -5.15 -1.05
CA ALA A 62 12.79 -4.75 -2.46
C ALA A 62 12.09 -3.41 -2.67
N LEU A 63 10.93 -3.20 -2.05
CA LEU A 63 10.19 -1.93 -2.14
C LEU A 63 10.94 -0.76 -1.48
N VAL A 64 11.63 -1.01 -0.37
CA VAL A 64 12.47 0.00 0.29
C VAL A 64 13.69 0.36 -0.58
N ILE A 65 14.30 -0.62 -1.24
CA ILE A 65 15.40 -0.39 -2.19
C ILE A 65 14.92 0.46 -3.37
N ASP A 66 13.78 0.12 -3.95
CA ASP A 66 13.18 0.88 -5.05
C ASP A 66 12.90 2.33 -4.65
N HIS A 67 12.41 2.56 -3.44
CA HIS A 67 12.20 3.89 -2.90
C HIS A 67 13.51 4.68 -2.78
N LYS A 68 14.56 4.06 -2.25
CA LYS A 68 15.89 4.69 -2.12
C LYS A 68 16.51 5.03 -3.47
N LYS A 69 16.24 4.24 -4.50
CA LYS A 69 16.71 4.47 -5.88
C LYS A 69 15.83 5.46 -6.66
N GLY A 70 14.71 5.93 -6.09
CA GLY A 70 13.77 6.81 -6.76
C GLY A 70 12.91 6.13 -7.84
N ILE A 71 12.89 4.80 -7.90
CA ILE A 71 12.12 4.02 -8.89
C ILE A 71 10.64 4.01 -8.53
N ARG A 72 10.33 3.84 -7.23
CA ARG A 72 8.96 3.76 -6.73
C ARG A 72 8.87 4.40 -5.35
N ARG A 73 7.80 5.14 -5.09
CA ARG A 73 7.54 5.65 -3.75
C ARG A 73 7.09 4.52 -2.82
N TRP A 74 7.77 4.37 -1.69
CA TRP A 74 7.34 3.46 -0.65
C TRP A 74 6.06 3.99 0.03
N THR A 75 5.11 3.10 0.27
CA THR A 75 3.90 3.37 1.04
C THR A 75 3.76 2.34 2.16
N HIS A 76 3.11 2.71 3.24
CA HIS A 76 2.89 1.80 4.37
C HIS A 76 2.11 0.56 3.92
N PRO A 77 2.47 -0.67 4.39
CA PRO A 77 1.79 -1.90 3.99
C PRO A 77 0.26 -1.87 4.17
N SER A 78 -0.24 -1.27 5.26
CA SER A 78 -1.68 -1.14 5.48
C SER A 78 -2.37 -0.30 4.40
N ALA A 79 -1.74 0.77 3.93
CA ALA A 79 -2.27 1.58 2.84
C ALA A 79 -2.35 0.78 1.53
N ARG A 80 -1.33 -0.03 1.24
CA ARG A 80 -1.32 -0.92 0.07
C ARG A 80 -2.41 -1.99 0.13
N THR A 81 -2.66 -2.55 1.29
CA THR A 81 -3.70 -3.58 1.48
C THR A 81 -5.10 -3.00 1.28
N MET A 82 -5.34 -1.78 1.74
CA MET A 82 -6.63 -1.11 1.61
C MET A 82 -6.87 -0.48 0.23
N HIS A 83 -5.85 0.08 -0.37
CA HIS A 83 -5.95 0.86 -1.62
C HIS A 83 -5.40 0.15 -2.86
N GLY A 84 -4.49 -0.79 -2.69
CA GLY A 84 -3.81 -1.48 -3.80
C GLY A 84 -4.71 -2.38 -4.65
N ARG A 85 -5.91 -2.70 -4.18
CA ARG A 85 -6.90 -3.51 -4.89
C ARG A 85 -8.05 -2.69 -5.48
N VAL A 86 -8.13 -1.40 -5.15
CA VAL A 86 -9.18 -0.53 -5.64
C VAL A 86 -8.74 0.12 -6.93
N LEU A 87 -9.42 -0.20 -8.02
CA LEU A 87 -9.19 0.45 -9.30
C LEU A 87 -9.73 1.89 -9.28
N PHE A 88 -9.08 2.77 -10.02
CA PHE A 88 -9.52 4.15 -10.16
C PHE A 88 -10.97 4.24 -10.65
N SER A 89 -11.38 3.42 -11.61
CA SER A 89 -12.75 3.37 -12.12
C SER A 89 -13.77 3.13 -11.02
N SER A 90 -13.54 2.15 -10.17
CA SER A 90 -14.45 1.81 -9.06
C SER A 90 -14.52 2.92 -8.03
N TYR A 91 -13.37 3.49 -7.64
CA TYR A 91 -13.30 4.58 -6.68
C TYR A 91 -13.95 5.84 -7.20
N ALA A 92 -13.57 6.29 -8.39
CA ALA A 92 -14.03 7.55 -8.97
C ALA A 92 -15.52 7.54 -9.28
N THR A 93 -16.05 6.44 -9.80
CA THR A 93 -17.50 6.28 -10.05
C THR A 93 -18.29 6.41 -8.75
N ARG A 94 -17.85 5.74 -7.70
CA ARG A 94 -18.48 5.82 -6.38
C ARG A 94 -18.35 7.23 -5.79
N PHE A 95 -17.16 7.82 -5.87
CA PHE A 95 -16.91 9.19 -5.38
C PHE A 95 -17.84 10.20 -6.04
N VAL A 96 -17.98 10.17 -7.36
CA VAL A 96 -18.89 11.08 -8.10
C VAL A 96 -20.36 10.83 -7.74
N ALA A 97 -20.77 9.56 -7.57
CA ALA A 97 -22.14 9.23 -7.16
C ALA A 97 -22.48 9.74 -5.75
N ASP A 98 -21.50 9.73 -4.85
CA ASP A 98 -21.66 10.14 -3.44
C ASP A 98 -21.44 11.65 -3.22
N LEU A 99 -21.01 12.41 -4.23
CA LEU A 99 -20.77 13.84 -4.11
C LEU A 99 -22.04 14.59 -3.68
N ARG A 100 -21.88 15.44 -2.70
CA ARG A 100 -22.93 16.31 -2.16
C ARG A 100 -22.41 17.76 -2.09
N LYS A 101 -23.33 18.72 -1.99
CA LYS A 101 -22.98 20.09 -1.67
C LYS A 101 -22.46 20.19 -0.24
N ARG A 102 -21.83 21.33 0.09
CA ARG A 102 -21.31 21.59 1.43
C ARG A 102 -22.36 21.49 2.54
N ASP A 103 -23.62 21.77 2.22
CA ASP A 103 -24.77 21.65 3.14
C ASP A 103 -25.36 20.22 3.22
N GLY A 104 -24.76 19.26 2.55
CA GLY A 104 -25.22 17.85 2.49
C GLY A 104 -26.31 17.58 1.47
N SER A 105 -26.84 18.58 0.78
CA SER A 105 -27.86 18.40 -0.26
C SER A 105 -27.28 17.86 -1.56
N GLU A 106 -28.13 17.34 -2.45
CA GLU A 106 -27.71 16.83 -3.75
C GLU A 106 -27.15 17.92 -4.66
N LEU A 107 -26.17 17.54 -5.48
CA LEU A 107 -25.67 18.41 -6.55
C LEU A 107 -26.77 18.70 -7.59
N SER A 108 -26.73 19.89 -8.18
CA SER A 108 -27.60 20.24 -9.31
C SER A 108 -27.34 19.33 -10.50
N GLY A 109 -28.33 19.16 -11.38
CA GLY A 109 -28.18 18.37 -12.60
C GLY A 109 -27.03 18.84 -13.49
N ARG A 110 -26.77 20.16 -13.52
CA ARG A 110 -25.62 20.74 -14.23
C ARG A 110 -24.29 20.30 -13.61
N SER A 111 -24.15 20.38 -12.30
CA SER A 111 -22.95 19.95 -11.58
C SER A 111 -22.70 18.45 -11.75
N LYS A 112 -23.74 17.62 -11.68
CA LYS A 112 -23.65 16.17 -11.93
C LYS A 112 -23.13 15.87 -13.33
N ARG A 113 -23.61 16.60 -14.35
CA ARG A 113 -23.14 16.45 -15.76
C ARG A 113 -21.67 16.84 -15.92
N ILE A 114 -21.23 17.92 -15.27
CA ILE A 114 -19.84 18.37 -15.32
C ILE A 114 -18.93 17.30 -14.68
N GLN A 115 -19.30 16.78 -13.53
CA GLN A 115 -18.52 15.74 -12.83
C GLN A 115 -18.44 14.46 -13.67
N LYS A 116 -19.55 14.04 -14.28
CA LYS A 116 -19.57 12.87 -15.16
C LYS A 116 -18.70 13.08 -16.41
N ALA A 117 -18.75 14.23 -17.03
CA ALA A 117 -17.92 14.55 -18.20
C ALA A 117 -16.42 14.54 -17.85
N ALA A 118 -16.05 15.04 -16.66
CA ALA A 118 -14.68 14.97 -16.17
C ALA A 118 -14.24 13.51 -15.95
N LEU A 119 -15.09 12.71 -15.35
CA LEU A 119 -14.83 11.29 -15.12
C LEU A 119 -14.65 10.53 -16.44
N ASP A 120 -15.49 10.77 -17.43
CA ASP A 120 -15.43 10.16 -18.77
C ASP A 120 -14.11 10.45 -19.50
N LYS A 121 -13.46 11.57 -19.20
CA LYS A 121 -12.12 11.90 -19.72
C LYS A 121 -10.98 11.18 -19.00
N LEU A 122 -11.16 10.90 -17.72
CA LEU A 122 -10.13 10.27 -16.89
C LEU A 122 -10.14 8.73 -16.99
N LEU A 123 -11.32 8.13 -17.16
CA LEU A 123 -11.49 6.69 -17.17
C LEU A 123 -10.64 5.95 -18.23
N PRO A 124 -10.50 6.44 -19.49
CA PRO A 124 -9.67 5.76 -20.47
C PRO A 124 -8.20 5.64 -20.09
N TRP A 125 -7.69 6.58 -19.27
CA TRP A 125 -6.31 6.61 -18.83
C TRP A 125 -6.08 5.90 -17.51
N PHE A 126 -6.93 6.16 -16.54
CA PHE A 126 -6.72 5.76 -15.16
C PHE A 126 -7.62 4.61 -14.72
N GLY A 127 -8.68 4.30 -15.48
CA GLY A 127 -9.75 3.40 -15.07
C GLY A 127 -9.28 2.05 -14.55
N GLU A 128 -8.39 1.40 -15.29
CA GLU A 128 -7.82 0.08 -14.94
C GLU A 128 -6.60 0.16 -14.03
N THR A 129 -6.21 1.35 -13.60
CA THR A 129 -5.04 1.54 -12.75
C THR A 129 -5.46 1.46 -11.28
N PRO A 130 -4.80 0.64 -10.46
CA PRO A 130 -4.98 0.66 -9.02
C PRO A 130 -4.67 2.05 -8.43
N MET A 131 -5.45 2.51 -7.47
CA MET A 131 -5.28 3.83 -6.85
C MET A 131 -3.86 4.06 -6.30
N CYS A 132 -3.22 3.01 -5.79
CA CYS A 132 -1.84 3.08 -5.28
C CYS A 132 -0.77 3.30 -6.36
N ASP A 133 -1.09 3.01 -7.62
CA ASP A 133 -0.15 3.12 -8.76
C ASP A 133 -0.31 4.45 -9.51
N ILE A 134 -1.28 5.28 -9.12
CA ILE A 134 -1.44 6.63 -9.66
C ILE A 134 -0.43 7.54 -8.98
N THR A 135 0.68 7.77 -9.67
CA THR A 135 1.77 8.64 -9.23
C THR A 135 1.68 10.02 -9.87
N GLU A 136 2.43 10.98 -9.32
CA GLU A 136 2.54 12.32 -9.90
C GLU A 136 3.08 12.27 -11.33
N GLU A 137 4.07 11.42 -11.60
CA GLU A 137 4.63 11.21 -12.93
C GLU A 137 3.57 10.72 -13.91
N PHE A 138 2.74 9.76 -13.49
CA PHE A 138 1.68 9.22 -14.32
C PHE A 138 0.61 10.29 -14.65
N VAL A 139 0.27 11.13 -13.68
CA VAL A 139 -0.63 12.26 -13.91
C VAL A 139 -0.02 13.29 -14.88
N ASN A 140 1.27 13.59 -14.73
CA ASN A 140 1.98 14.52 -15.61
C ASN A 140 2.08 13.99 -17.03
N GLU A 141 2.30 12.70 -17.24
CA GLU A 141 2.27 12.06 -18.57
C GLU A 141 0.91 12.22 -19.24
N TRP A 142 -0.16 12.03 -18.51
CA TRP A 142 -1.52 12.25 -19.01
C TRP A 142 -1.74 13.71 -19.37
N TYR A 143 -1.33 14.63 -18.50
CA TYR A 143 -1.50 16.08 -18.74
C TYR A 143 -0.74 16.57 -19.97
N ALA A 144 0.44 16.01 -20.23
CA ALA A 144 1.25 16.34 -21.40
C ALA A 144 0.63 15.88 -22.74
N LYS A 145 -0.36 14.99 -22.70
CA LYS A 145 -1.06 14.46 -23.90
C LYS A 145 -2.44 15.12 -24.15
N LEU A 146 -2.84 16.03 -23.28
CA LEU A 146 -4.05 16.84 -23.48
C LEU A 146 -3.83 17.91 -24.52
#